data_485a88ee1a0077129defc7ce167265ec
#
_entry.id   485a88ee1a0077129defc7ce167265ec
#
_cell.length_a   1.000
_cell.length_b   1.000
_cell.length_c   1.000
_cell.angle_alpha   90.00
_cell.angle_beta   90.00
_cell.angle_gamma   90.00
#
_symmetry.space_group_name_H-M   'P 1'
#
loop_
_entity.id
_entity.type
_entity.pdbx_description
1 polymer ?
#
loop_
_entity_poly.entity_id
_entity_poly.type
_entity_poly.pdbx_seq_one_letter_code
_entity_poly.pdbx_strand_id
1 'polypeptide(L)'
;MKKILFATIAFLFLLSNANAQYKTFKISVKGDTINAIDHKGLKQGKWVVHVDPLRGEPGYEEEGIFLNDKKEGHWRKYDLQGDLIAYENYKDGDKEGKSQYFTALGDLVREENWRAYNPDQPYDTIPIYGTGSNEILSYKIVKAQPYSVKDGPWTYYENGKIIKTENYDRGYLLNPVKTEVAADEPMKKIVPKEVLEYQKKNAKKKHVKVRDGSTGY
;
A
#
# COMPACT_ATOMS: atom_id res chain seq x y z
N MET A 1 -44.58 2.37 38.08
CA MET A 1 -44.81 3.19 36.88
C MET A 1 -43.73 4.28 36.69
N LYS A 2 -43.46 5.15 37.66
CA LYS A 2 -42.43 6.23 37.51
C LYS A 2 -41.01 5.74 37.16
N LYS A 3 -40.56 4.60 37.72
CA LYS A 3 -39.24 4.02 37.45
C LYS A 3 -39.12 3.48 36.02
N ILE A 4 -40.20 2.93 35.46
CA ILE A 4 -40.23 2.42 34.07
C ILE A 4 -40.22 3.60 33.09
N LEU A 5 -40.96 4.67 33.38
CA LEU A 5 -40.97 5.89 32.57
C LEU A 5 -39.56 6.54 32.51
N PHE A 6 -38.84 6.57 33.65
CA PHE A 6 -37.47 7.10 33.69
C PHE A 6 -36.50 6.25 32.90
N ALA A 7 -36.64 4.92 32.95
CA ALA A 7 -35.78 4.00 32.17
C ALA A 7 -36.02 4.11 30.66
N THR A 8 -37.29 4.29 30.24
CA THR A 8 -37.60 4.50 28.81
C THR A 8 -37.11 5.86 28.28
N ILE A 9 -37.19 6.91 29.08
CA ILE A 9 -36.68 8.24 28.71
C ILE A 9 -35.15 8.20 28.62
N ALA A 10 -34.44 7.55 29.56
CA ALA A 10 -33.00 7.37 29.52
C ALA A 10 -32.56 6.53 28.33
N PHE A 11 -33.31 5.49 27.96
CA PHE A 11 -33.03 4.68 26.77
C PHE A 11 -33.20 5.45 25.44
N LEU A 12 -34.24 6.31 25.37
CA LEU A 12 -34.46 7.20 24.22
C LEU A 12 -33.33 8.24 24.06
N PHE A 13 -32.78 8.75 25.17
CA PHE A 13 -31.64 9.66 25.14
C PHE A 13 -30.34 9.00 24.64
N LEU A 14 -30.16 7.69 24.87
CA LEU A 14 -29.01 6.92 24.34
C LEU A 14 -29.10 6.70 22.83
N LEU A 15 -30.28 6.68 22.24
CA LEU A 15 -30.51 6.52 20.81
C LEU A 15 -30.30 7.82 20.00
N SER A 16 -30.36 9.00 20.66
CA SER A 16 -30.28 10.29 19.97
C SER A 16 -28.87 10.72 19.55
N ASN A 17 -27.80 9.96 19.92
CA ASN A 17 -26.43 10.25 19.55
C ASN A 17 -25.91 9.44 18.36
N ALA A 18 -26.76 8.76 17.59
CA ALA A 18 -26.39 8.13 16.34
C ALA A 18 -26.22 9.18 15.26
N ASN A 19 -25.20 10.03 15.39
CA ASN A 19 -24.78 10.88 14.29
C ASN A 19 -24.25 9.98 13.18
N ALA A 20 -24.76 10.15 11.96
CA ALA A 20 -24.17 9.50 10.80
C ALA A 20 -22.67 9.85 10.76
N GLN A 21 -21.83 8.85 10.86
CA GLN A 21 -20.37 9.03 10.94
C GLN A 21 -19.80 9.71 9.68
N TYR A 22 -20.50 9.58 8.55
CA TYR A 22 -20.05 10.07 7.26
C TYR A 22 -21.07 11.02 6.62
N LYS A 23 -20.57 12.05 5.95
CA LYS A 23 -21.36 12.98 5.14
C LYS A 23 -21.80 12.31 3.83
N THR A 24 -20.87 11.60 3.19
CA THR A 24 -21.12 10.82 1.97
C THR A 24 -20.35 9.52 2.01
N PHE A 25 -20.88 8.48 1.35
CA PHE A 25 -20.21 7.19 1.19
C PHE A 25 -20.81 6.42 0.01
N LYS A 26 -20.17 5.34 -0.41
CA LYS A 26 -20.69 4.35 -1.35
C LYS A 26 -20.79 3.00 -0.64
N ILE A 27 -21.71 2.15 -1.11
CA ILE A 27 -21.79 0.76 -0.68
C ILE A 27 -21.22 -0.11 -1.82
N SER A 28 -20.26 -0.95 -1.48
CA SER A 28 -19.68 -1.92 -2.41
C SER A 28 -20.67 -3.04 -2.73
N VAL A 29 -20.40 -3.81 -3.79
CA VAL A 29 -21.19 -5.00 -4.15
C VAL A 29 -21.26 -6.03 -3.02
N LYS A 30 -20.27 -6.02 -2.12
CA LYS A 30 -20.20 -6.91 -0.95
C LYS A 30 -20.92 -6.34 0.29
N GLY A 31 -21.51 -5.13 0.20
CA GLY A 31 -22.16 -4.46 1.31
C GLY A 31 -21.23 -3.64 2.21
N ASP A 32 -19.94 -3.53 1.90
CA ASP A 32 -19.00 -2.72 2.67
C ASP A 32 -19.21 -1.22 2.39
N THR A 33 -19.07 -0.38 3.41
CA THR A 33 -18.95 1.07 3.23
C THR A 33 -17.59 1.42 2.65
N ILE A 34 -17.57 2.09 1.51
CA ILE A 34 -16.36 2.53 0.82
C ILE A 34 -16.47 4.00 0.42
N ASN A 35 -15.35 4.64 0.13
CA ASN A 35 -15.25 6.01 -0.37
C ASN A 35 -16.00 7.01 0.51
N ALA A 36 -15.84 6.84 1.83
CA ALA A 36 -16.51 7.66 2.82
C ALA A 36 -15.80 9.01 3.01
N ILE A 37 -16.62 10.08 3.10
CA ILE A 37 -16.15 11.43 3.44
C ILE A 37 -16.86 11.84 4.73
N ASP A 38 -16.11 12.30 5.71
CA ASP A 38 -16.66 12.75 6.99
C ASP A 38 -17.28 14.17 6.89
N HIS A 39 -17.81 14.66 7.99
CA HIS A 39 -18.44 15.99 8.05
C HIS A 39 -17.45 17.14 7.91
N LYS A 40 -16.13 16.89 8.05
CA LYS A 40 -15.06 17.87 7.79
C LYS A 40 -14.62 17.88 6.34
N GLY A 41 -15.14 16.96 5.52
CA GLY A 41 -14.76 16.81 4.12
C GLY A 41 -13.53 15.91 3.90
N LEU A 42 -13.08 15.18 4.93
CA LEU A 42 -11.91 14.34 4.88
C LEU A 42 -12.28 12.89 4.49
N LYS A 43 -11.46 12.24 3.69
CA LYS A 43 -11.59 10.83 3.33
C LYS A 43 -11.33 9.96 4.54
N GLN A 44 -12.18 8.94 4.73
CA GLN A 44 -12.12 8.02 5.87
C GLN A 44 -12.39 6.58 5.41
N GLY A 45 -11.74 5.63 6.10
CA GLY A 45 -12.00 4.21 5.92
C GLY A 45 -11.55 3.65 4.57
N LYS A 46 -12.20 2.60 4.11
CA LYS A 46 -11.85 1.88 2.88
C LYS A 46 -12.19 2.70 1.63
N TRP A 47 -11.24 2.78 0.72
CA TRP A 47 -11.38 3.52 -0.54
C TRP A 47 -10.98 2.65 -1.74
N VAL A 48 -11.71 2.85 -2.83
CA VAL A 48 -11.36 2.40 -4.18
C VAL A 48 -11.32 3.63 -5.05
N VAL A 49 -10.16 3.90 -5.63
CA VAL A 49 -9.91 5.04 -6.51
C VAL A 49 -9.67 4.52 -7.92
N HIS A 50 -10.44 5.03 -8.88
CA HIS A 50 -10.27 4.73 -10.29
C HIS A 50 -9.62 5.95 -10.98
N VAL A 51 -8.62 5.70 -11.80
CA VAL A 51 -7.90 6.72 -12.57
C VAL A 51 -7.93 6.31 -14.04
N ASP A 52 -8.57 7.14 -14.87
CA ASP A 52 -8.62 6.92 -16.32
C ASP A 52 -7.25 7.11 -16.97
N PRO A 53 -6.98 6.44 -18.11
CA PRO A 53 -5.78 6.70 -18.90
C PRO A 53 -5.73 8.17 -19.33
N LEU A 54 -4.57 8.80 -19.21
CA LEU A 54 -4.38 10.20 -19.59
C LEU A 54 -3.03 10.41 -20.27
N ARG A 55 -3.03 11.02 -21.47
CA ARG A 55 -1.83 11.46 -22.21
C ARG A 55 -0.78 10.37 -22.41
N GLY A 56 -1.22 9.11 -22.63
CA GLY A 56 -0.33 7.97 -22.84
C GLY A 56 0.07 7.24 -21.56
N GLU A 57 -0.27 7.78 -20.37
CA GLU A 57 -0.16 7.05 -19.12
C GLU A 57 -1.33 6.08 -18.97
N PRO A 58 -1.09 4.81 -18.62
CA PRO A 58 -2.15 3.83 -18.42
C PRO A 58 -2.98 4.19 -17.19
N GLY A 59 -4.29 3.97 -17.30
CA GLY A 59 -5.19 4.07 -16.15
C GLY A 59 -4.96 2.95 -15.16
N TYR A 60 -5.49 3.13 -13.95
CA TYR A 60 -5.36 2.14 -12.88
C TYR A 60 -6.49 2.25 -11.85
N GLU A 61 -6.64 1.22 -11.06
CA GLU A 61 -7.43 1.25 -9.83
C GLU A 61 -6.52 1.05 -8.62
N GLU A 62 -6.81 1.74 -7.53
CA GLU A 62 -6.12 1.50 -6.27
C GLU A 62 -7.10 1.38 -5.11
N GLU A 63 -6.80 0.50 -4.17
CA GLU A 63 -7.59 0.30 -2.97
C GLU A 63 -6.74 0.31 -1.70
N GLY A 64 -7.30 0.87 -0.65
CA GLY A 64 -6.64 0.93 0.66
C GLY A 64 -7.48 1.68 1.68
N ILE A 65 -6.83 2.20 2.69
CA ILE A 65 -7.49 2.92 3.78
C ILE A 65 -7.01 4.37 3.78
N PHE A 66 -7.95 5.29 3.89
CA PHE A 66 -7.68 6.68 4.26
C PHE A 66 -8.03 6.92 5.74
N LEU A 67 -7.18 7.68 6.40
CA LEU A 67 -7.42 8.26 7.71
C LEU A 67 -7.17 9.76 7.63
N ASN A 68 -8.22 10.58 7.73
CA ASN A 68 -8.14 12.03 7.62
C ASN A 68 -7.43 12.52 6.33
N ASP A 69 -7.86 12.06 5.15
CA ASP A 69 -7.27 12.31 3.82
C ASP A 69 -5.87 11.73 3.58
N LYS A 70 -5.27 11.06 4.55
CA LYS A 70 -3.96 10.45 4.44
C LYS A 70 -4.08 8.96 4.16
N LYS A 71 -3.30 8.43 3.22
CA LYS A 71 -3.18 6.99 3.01
C LYS A 71 -2.58 6.34 4.24
N GLU A 72 -3.15 5.21 4.68
CA GLU A 72 -2.71 4.47 5.85
C GLU A 72 -2.67 2.98 5.58
N GLY A 73 -1.63 2.30 6.09
CA GLY A 73 -1.45 0.86 5.94
C GLY A 73 -1.25 0.41 4.49
N HIS A 74 -1.76 -0.75 4.17
CA HIS A 74 -1.52 -1.41 2.90
C HIS A 74 -2.42 -0.89 1.78
N TRP A 75 -1.80 -0.57 0.66
CA TRP A 75 -2.45 -0.15 -0.58
C TRP A 75 -2.10 -1.10 -1.72
N ARG A 76 -3.11 -1.45 -2.51
CA ARG A 76 -2.98 -2.27 -3.71
C ARG A 76 -3.32 -1.43 -4.91
N LYS A 77 -2.53 -1.57 -5.97
CA LYS A 77 -2.76 -0.92 -7.24
C LYS A 77 -2.90 -1.97 -8.33
N TYR A 78 -3.94 -1.86 -9.12
CA TYR A 78 -4.26 -2.76 -10.21
C TYR A 78 -4.26 -2.00 -11.52
N ASP A 79 -3.92 -2.66 -12.61
CA ASP A 79 -4.23 -2.11 -13.93
C ASP A 79 -5.74 -2.20 -14.22
N LEU A 80 -6.19 -1.66 -15.36
CA LEU A 80 -7.62 -1.68 -15.72
C LEU A 80 -8.12 -3.06 -16.14
N GLN A 81 -7.23 -4.04 -16.30
CA GLN A 81 -7.56 -5.44 -16.52
C GLN A 81 -7.77 -6.19 -15.18
N GLY A 82 -7.40 -5.58 -14.08
CA GLY A 82 -7.51 -6.13 -12.73
C GLY A 82 -6.27 -6.88 -12.25
N ASP A 83 -5.16 -6.77 -12.97
CA ASP A 83 -3.90 -7.38 -12.57
C ASP A 83 -3.17 -6.50 -11.55
N LEU A 84 -2.68 -7.12 -10.46
CA LEU A 84 -1.96 -6.41 -9.40
C LEU A 84 -0.60 -5.92 -9.93
N ILE A 85 -0.41 -4.60 -9.98
CA ILE A 85 0.82 -3.98 -10.47
C ILE A 85 1.66 -3.33 -9.35
N ALA A 86 1.06 -3.03 -8.18
CA ALA A 86 1.82 -2.58 -7.03
C ALA A 86 1.16 -2.95 -5.70
N TYR A 87 2.02 -3.20 -4.71
CA TYR A 87 1.65 -3.35 -3.30
C TYR A 87 2.51 -2.38 -2.50
N GLU A 88 1.90 -1.40 -1.87
CA GLU A 88 2.57 -0.31 -1.21
C GLU A 88 2.11 -0.20 0.24
N ASN A 89 2.96 0.30 1.11
CA ASN A 89 2.61 0.55 2.50
C ASN A 89 2.78 2.03 2.83
N TYR A 90 1.84 2.59 3.58
CA TYR A 90 1.75 4.01 3.91
C TYR A 90 1.56 4.23 5.40
N LYS A 91 2.11 5.36 5.89
CA LYS A 91 1.90 5.88 7.22
C LYS A 91 1.74 7.39 7.14
N ASP A 92 0.65 7.93 7.68
CA ASP A 92 0.35 9.37 7.66
C ASP A 92 0.37 10.01 6.26
N GLY A 93 0.10 9.26 5.20
CA GLY A 93 0.12 9.69 3.80
C GLY A 93 1.42 9.46 3.06
N ASP A 94 2.50 9.14 3.77
CA ASP A 94 3.82 8.87 3.25
C ASP A 94 4.09 7.38 3.08
N LYS A 95 4.91 6.98 2.09
CA LYS A 95 5.34 5.58 1.96
C LYS A 95 6.19 5.19 3.14
N GLU A 96 5.90 4.01 3.72
CA GLU A 96 6.60 3.43 4.86
C GLU A 96 6.87 1.95 4.65
N GLY A 97 8.11 1.51 4.93
CA GLY A 97 8.49 0.12 4.79
C GLY A 97 8.52 -0.37 3.34
N LYS A 98 8.21 -1.65 3.13
CA LYS A 98 8.36 -2.32 1.85
C LYS A 98 7.23 -2.01 0.88
N SER A 99 7.59 -1.67 -0.37
CA SER A 99 6.72 -1.61 -1.54
C SER A 99 7.18 -2.58 -2.60
N GLN A 100 6.27 -3.21 -3.32
CA GLN A 100 6.53 -4.20 -4.36
C GLN A 100 5.81 -3.82 -5.64
N TYR A 101 6.46 -4.01 -6.78
CA TYR A 101 5.93 -3.68 -8.10
C TYR A 101 6.02 -4.88 -9.02
N PHE A 102 4.97 -5.11 -9.80
CA PHE A 102 4.79 -6.30 -10.61
C PHE A 102 4.51 -5.94 -12.07
N THR A 103 4.81 -6.87 -12.97
CA THR A 103 4.25 -6.84 -14.33
C THR A 103 2.78 -7.25 -14.30
N ALA A 104 2.05 -7.01 -15.40
CA ALA A 104 0.69 -7.53 -15.57
C ALA A 104 0.63 -9.08 -15.52
N LEU A 105 1.72 -9.78 -15.76
CA LEU A 105 1.83 -11.24 -15.62
C LEU A 105 2.09 -11.68 -14.18
N GLY A 106 2.24 -10.74 -13.24
CA GLY A 106 2.48 -11.01 -11.82
C GLY A 106 3.96 -11.26 -11.47
N ASP A 107 4.90 -11.02 -12.41
CA ASP A 107 6.31 -11.13 -12.10
C ASP A 107 6.78 -9.92 -11.31
N LEU A 108 7.54 -10.16 -10.24
CA LEU A 108 8.13 -9.09 -9.42
C LEU A 108 9.21 -8.37 -10.24
N VAL A 109 9.07 -7.05 -10.35
CA VAL A 109 10.01 -6.17 -11.07
C VAL A 109 10.92 -5.44 -10.11
N ARG A 110 10.37 -4.97 -8.99
CA ARG A 110 11.10 -4.13 -8.04
C ARG A 110 10.54 -4.24 -6.63
N GLU A 111 11.43 -4.28 -5.65
CA GLU A 111 11.14 -4.04 -4.24
C GLU A 111 11.83 -2.76 -3.79
N GLU A 112 11.10 -1.94 -3.08
CA GLU A 112 11.57 -0.67 -2.53
C GLU A 112 11.34 -0.67 -1.03
N ASN A 113 12.24 -0.02 -0.28
CA ASN A 113 12.03 0.26 1.13
C ASN A 113 12.02 1.78 1.35
N TRP A 114 11.03 2.23 2.09
CA TRP A 114 10.75 3.62 2.36
C TRP A 114 10.67 3.91 3.84
N ARG A 115 11.00 5.12 4.20
CA ARG A 115 10.81 5.67 5.54
C ARG A 115 9.96 6.91 5.45
N ALA A 116 8.79 6.88 6.09
CA ALA A 116 7.88 8.02 6.19
C ALA A 116 8.48 9.14 7.04
N TYR A 117 8.07 10.37 6.76
CA TYR A 117 8.38 11.50 7.62
C TYR A 117 7.67 11.35 8.98
N ASN A 118 8.42 11.56 10.06
CA ASN A 118 7.87 11.60 11.41
C ASN A 118 7.90 13.04 11.95
N PRO A 119 6.76 13.73 12.09
CA PRO A 119 6.71 15.10 12.59
C PRO A 119 7.15 15.23 14.05
N ASP A 120 7.06 14.15 14.85
CA ASP A 120 7.51 14.15 16.25
C ASP A 120 9.05 14.04 16.37
N GLN A 121 9.71 13.66 15.29
CA GLN A 121 11.17 13.53 15.19
C GLN A 121 11.68 14.30 13.96
N PRO A 122 11.63 15.65 13.95
CA PRO A 122 11.90 16.45 12.78
C PRO A 122 13.40 16.56 12.41
N TYR A 123 14.26 15.84 13.12
CA TYR A 123 15.70 15.78 12.85
C TYR A 123 16.17 14.34 12.69
N ASP A 124 16.99 14.11 11.69
CA ASP A 124 17.67 12.85 11.44
C ASP A 124 19.16 12.94 11.77
N THR A 125 19.74 11.81 12.16
CA THR A 125 21.20 11.67 12.34
C THR A 125 21.73 10.85 11.17
N ILE A 126 22.44 11.51 10.26
CA ILE A 126 23.02 10.85 9.08
C ILE A 126 24.51 10.54 9.32
N PRO A 127 24.97 9.34 8.90
CA PRO A 127 26.38 9.02 8.98
C PRO A 127 27.17 9.77 7.88
N ILE A 128 28.37 10.20 8.22
CA ILE A 128 29.35 10.73 7.27
C ILE A 128 30.38 9.65 7.04
N TYR A 129 30.45 9.16 5.80
CA TYR A 129 31.37 8.11 5.40
C TYR A 129 32.71 8.65 4.94
N GLY A 130 33.77 7.86 5.10
CA GLY A 130 35.08 8.12 4.53
C GLY A 130 35.08 8.05 3.01
N THR A 131 35.95 8.82 2.38
CA THR A 131 36.08 8.80 0.91
C THR A 131 36.52 7.42 0.43
N GLY A 132 35.64 6.75 -0.34
CA GLY A 132 35.92 5.41 -0.89
C GLY A 132 35.82 4.24 0.10
N SER A 133 35.29 4.47 1.30
CA SER A 133 35.05 3.43 2.29
C SER A 133 33.62 3.50 2.84
N ASN A 134 33.14 2.40 3.43
CA ASN A 134 31.89 2.36 4.18
C ASN A 134 32.12 2.62 5.67
N GLU A 135 33.30 3.11 6.05
CA GLU A 135 33.62 3.48 7.43
C GLU A 135 32.91 4.78 7.81
N ILE A 136 32.20 4.78 8.90
CA ILE A 136 31.50 5.95 9.43
C ILE A 136 32.54 6.79 10.19
N LEU A 137 32.86 7.97 9.66
CA LEU A 137 33.79 8.91 10.30
C LEU A 137 33.13 9.74 11.39
N SER A 138 31.89 10.12 11.20
CA SER A 138 31.13 10.95 12.14
C SER A 138 29.64 10.89 11.85
N TYR A 139 28.85 11.55 12.67
CA TYR A 139 27.42 11.73 12.48
C TYR A 139 27.06 13.21 12.40
N LYS A 140 26.13 13.54 11.53
CA LYS A 140 25.59 14.89 11.40
C LYS A 140 24.07 14.87 11.64
N ILE A 141 23.62 15.79 12.50
CA ILE A 141 22.19 16.03 12.67
C ILE A 141 21.71 16.96 11.57
N VAL A 142 20.69 16.56 10.84
CA VAL A 142 20.06 17.32 9.75
C VAL A 142 18.57 17.39 9.98
N LYS A 143 17.91 18.41 9.42
CA LYS A 143 16.45 18.45 9.41
C LYS A 143 15.94 17.38 8.47
N ALA A 144 15.01 16.53 8.95
CA ALA A 144 14.37 15.49 8.14
C ALA A 144 13.56 16.12 7.00
N GLN A 145 13.51 15.42 5.87
CA GLN A 145 12.68 15.85 4.74
C GLN A 145 11.19 15.61 5.09
N PRO A 146 10.29 16.56 4.77
CA PRO A 146 8.86 16.45 5.08
C PRO A 146 8.11 15.53 4.10
N TYR A 147 8.74 14.42 3.67
CA TYR A 147 8.22 13.38 2.76
C TYR A 147 9.00 12.08 2.92
N SER A 148 8.46 11.00 2.36
CA SER A 148 9.14 9.70 2.36
C SER A 148 10.50 9.75 1.71
N VAL A 149 11.47 9.11 2.34
CA VAL A 149 12.82 8.93 1.78
C VAL A 149 13.12 7.46 1.57
N LYS A 150 13.99 7.15 0.63
CA LYS A 150 14.50 5.80 0.43
C LYS A 150 15.26 5.35 1.66
N ASP A 151 14.99 4.13 2.17
CA ASP A 151 15.65 3.62 3.37
C ASP A 151 15.75 2.09 3.30
N GLY A 152 16.95 1.54 3.37
CA GLY A 152 17.22 0.12 3.22
C GLY A 152 17.42 -0.35 1.77
N PRO A 153 17.32 -1.67 1.50
CA PRO A 153 17.59 -2.24 0.19
C PRO A 153 16.48 -1.95 -0.83
N TRP A 154 16.89 -1.59 -2.03
CA TRP A 154 16.08 -1.51 -3.23
C TRP A 154 16.57 -2.55 -4.22
N THR A 155 15.73 -3.49 -4.59
CA THR A 155 16.09 -4.64 -5.41
C THR A 155 15.29 -4.63 -6.71
N TYR A 156 15.97 -4.81 -7.82
CA TYR A 156 15.40 -4.85 -9.16
C TYR A 156 15.52 -6.26 -9.72
N TYR A 157 14.48 -6.70 -10.42
CA TYR A 157 14.35 -8.05 -10.93
C TYR A 157 14.07 -8.04 -12.43
N GLU A 158 14.62 -9.01 -13.13
CA GLU A 158 14.31 -9.31 -14.52
C GLU A 158 14.21 -10.83 -14.67
N ASN A 159 13.10 -11.33 -15.23
CA ASN A 159 12.85 -12.76 -15.40
C ASN A 159 13.03 -13.56 -14.09
N GLY A 160 12.60 -12.99 -12.95
CA GLY A 160 12.73 -13.61 -11.63
C GLY A 160 14.15 -13.61 -11.03
N LYS A 161 15.13 -12.98 -11.69
CA LYS A 161 16.51 -12.86 -11.18
C LYS A 161 16.79 -11.45 -10.72
N ILE A 162 17.58 -11.31 -9.66
CA ILE A 162 18.06 -10.01 -9.20
C ILE A 162 19.09 -9.50 -10.20
N ILE A 163 18.83 -8.33 -10.79
CA ILE A 163 19.76 -7.65 -11.70
C ILE A 163 20.52 -6.52 -11.02
N LYS A 164 19.93 -5.94 -9.94
CA LYS A 164 20.53 -4.82 -9.25
C LYS A 164 20.00 -4.74 -7.83
N THR A 165 20.89 -4.38 -6.88
CA THR A 165 20.49 -3.97 -5.52
C THR A 165 21.19 -2.67 -5.18
N GLU A 166 20.40 -1.71 -4.67
CA GLU A 166 20.86 -0.45 -4.12
C GLU A 166 20.52 -0.41 -2.65
N ASN A 167 21.42 0.07 -1.81
CA ASN A 167 21.14 0.26 -0.39
C ASN A 167 21.11 1.74 -0.06
N TYR A 168 20.07 2.16 0.62
CA TYR A 168 19.87 3.55 1.03
C TYR A 168 19.83 3.66 2.55
N ASP A 169 20.36 4.77 3.06
CA ASP A 169 20.18 5.22 4.44
C ASP A 169 19.62 6.64 4.40
N ARG A 170 18.36 6.80 4.78
CA ARG A 170 17.64 8.09 4.83
C ARG A 170 17.79 8.95 3.56
N GLY A 171 17.62 8.32 2.41
CA GLY A 171 17.70 8.96 1.09
C GLY A 171 19.09 8.99 0.47
N TYR A 172 20.13 8.62 1.21
CA TYR A 172 21.51 8.59 0.70
C TYR A 172 21.86 7.20 0.19
N LEU A 173 22.33 7.11 -1.05
CA LEU A 173 22.81 5.87 -1.61
C LEU A 173 24.12 5.50 -0.93
N LEU A 174 24.15 4.33 -0.29
CA LEU A 174 25.37 3.74 0.25
C LEU A 174 26.19 3.16 -0.89
N ASN A 175 27.52 3.30 -0.82
CA ASN A 175 28.40 2.71 -1.83
C ASN A 175 28.06 1.22 -1.99
N PRO A 176 27.89 0.73 -3.23
CA PRO A 176 27.53 -0.66 -3.44
C PRO A 176 28.67 -1.55 -2.91
N VAL A 177 28.38 -2.29 -1.83
CA VAL A 177 29.15 -3.49 -1.55
C VAL A 177 28.96 -4.37 -2.79
N LYS A 178 30.05 -4.75 -3.47
CA LYS A 178 29.97 -5.76 -4.53
C LYS A 178 29.36 -7.01 -3.94
N THR A 179 28.05 -7.12 -4.06
CA THR A 179 27.33 -8.36 -3.75
C THR A 179 27.69 -9.27 -4.93
N GLU A 180 28.58 -10.23 -4.69
CA GLU A 180 28.69 -11.37 -5.59
C GLU A 180 27.29 -11.97 -5.65
N VAL A 181 26.64 -11.81 -6.81
CA VAL A 181 25.36 -12.44 -7.08
C VAL A 181 25.62 -13.93 -6.99
N ALA A 182 25.19 -14.55 -5.90
CA ALA A 182 25.18 -15.99 -5.79
C ALA A 182 24.31 -16.53 -6.93
N ALA A 183 24.98 -17.07 -7.96
CA ALA A 183 24.33 -17.75 -9.05
C ALA A 183 23.59 -18.97 -8.49
N ASP A 184 22.34 -19.16 -8.96
CA ASP A 184 21.57 -20.40 -8.91
C ASP A 184 20.91 -20.84 -7.59
N GLU A 185 19.97 -20.02 -7.08
CA GLU A 185 18.77 -20.64 -6.51
C GLU A 185 17.51 -20.06 -7.19
N PRO A 186 16.61 -20.89 -7.77
CA PRO A 186 15.36 -20.41 -8.32
C PRO A 186 14.52 -19.83 -7.20
N MET A 187 14.25 -18.53 -7.25
CA MET A 187 13.43 -17.87 -6.22
C MET A 187 12.07 -18.54 -6.13
N LYS A 188 11.73 -19.02 -4.93
CA LYS A 188 10.36 -19.38 -4.59
C LYS A 188 9.50 -18.14 -4.78
N LYS A 189 8.47 -18.22 -5.63
CA LYS A 189 7.47 -17.15 -5.77
C LYS A 189 6.96 -16.78 -4.38
N ILE A 190 7.34 -15.63 -3.88
CA ILE A 190 6.83 -15.10 -2.61
C ILE A 190 5.45 -14.54 -2.91
N VAL A 191 4.45 -15.40 -2.86
CA VAL A 191 3.06 -15.00 -2.98
C VAL A 191 2.64 -14.45 -1.62
N PRO A 192 2.15 -13.20 -1.53
CA PRO A 192 1.63 -12.65 -0.29
C PRO A 192 0.61 -13.57 0.36
N LYS A 193 0.57 -13.64 1.69
CA LYS A 193 -0.34 -14.55 2.42
C LYS A 193 -1.80 -14.38 2.00
N GLU A 194 -2.23 -13.15 1.75
CA GLU A 194 -3.58 -12.83 1.31
C GLU A 194 -3.90 -13.43 -0.07
N VAL A 195 -2.93 -13.44 -0.99
CA VAL A 195 -3.10 -14.07 -2.32
C VAL A 195 -3.20 -15.59 -2.19
N LEU A 196 -2.41 -16.20 -1.30
CA LEU A 196 -2.50 -17.62 -1.00
C LEU A 196 -3.84 -17.99 -0.35
N GLU A 197 -4.36 -17.15 0.54
CA GLU A 197 -5.68 -17.35 1.15
C GLU A 197 -6.80 -17.17 0.12
N TYR A 198 -6.69 -16.16 -0.76
CA TYR A 198 -7.63 -15.96 -1.85
C TYR A 198 -7.63 -17.14 -2.83
N GLN A 199 -6.47 -17.63 -3.23
CA GLN A 199 -6.32 -18.81 -4.09
C GLN A 199 -6.89 -20.06 -3.42
N LYS A 200 -6.61 -20.31 -2.13
CA LYS A 200 -7.18 -21.42 -1.36
C LYS A 200 -8.71 -21.33 -1.26
N LYS A 201 -9.25 -20.13 -1.05
CA LYS A 201 -10.69 -19.89 -0.92
C LYS A 201 -11.43 -20.06 -2.25
N ASN A 202 -10.77 -19.82 -3.38
CA ASN A 202 -11.33 -19.88 -4.72
C ASN A 202 -10.97 -21.16 -5.49
N ALA A 203 -9.99 -21.94 -5.04
CA ALA A 203 -9.58 -23.21 -5.69
C ALA A 203 -10.71 -24.26 -5.80
N LYS A 204 -11.77 -24.13 -5.00
CA LYS A 204 -12.96 -25.00 -5.06
C LYS A 204 -14.11 -24.46 -5.92
N LYS A 205 -14.00 -23.25 -6.46
CA LYS A 205 -15.02 -22.72 -7.37
C LYS A 205 -14.72 -23.22 -8.77
N LYS A 206 -15.60 -24.11 -9.29
CA LYS A 206 -15.56 -24.57 -10.69
C LYS A 206 -15.50 -23.34 -11.60
N HIS A 207 -14.51 -23.30 -12.50
CA HIS A 207 -14.51 -22.34 -13.61
C HIS A 207 -15.85 -22.45 -14.34
N VAL A 208 -16.62 -21.38 -14.33
CA VAL A 208 -17.78 -21.24 -15.21
C VAL A 208 -17.19 -21.09 -16.61
N LYS A 209 -17.39 -22.11 -17.46
CA LYS A 209 -17.07 -21.99 -18.89
C LYS A 209 -17.93 -20.85 -19.43
N VAL A 210 -17.31 -19.75 -19.79
CA VAL A 210 -17.95 -18.73 -20.60
C VAL A 210 -18.26 -19.38 -21.94
N ARG A 211 -19.54 -19.52 -22.29
CA ARG A 211 -19.96 -19.91 -23.62
C ARG A 211 -19.54 -18.76 -24.55
N ASP A 212 -18.60 -19.01 -25.46
CA ASP A 212 -18.36 -18.14 -26.59
C ASP A 212 -19.65 -18.16 -27.45
N GLY A 213 -20.17 -16.97 -27.71
CA GLY A 213 -21.37 -16.75 -28.48
C GLY A 213 -21.13 -16.94 -29.99
N SER A 214 -20.54 -18.08 -30.38
CA SER A 214 -20.44 -18.50 -31.79
C SER A 214 -21.77 -19.08 -32.21
N THR A 215 -22.65 -18.25 -32.79
CA THR A 215 -23.79 -18.69 -33.61
C THR A 215 -23.26 -19.01 -35.00
N GLY A 216 -23.11 -20.29 -35.31
CA GLY A 216 -22.87 -20.72 -36.67
C GLY A 216 -24.07 -20.42 -37.57
N TYR A 217 -23.75 -19.85 -38.73
CA TYR A 217 -24.49 -19.96 -39.96
C TYR A 217 -23.66 -20.76 -40.95
#